data_c2a0d195bdfad360ac130038d689a5cf
#
_entry.id   c2a0d195bdfad360ac130038d689a5cf
#
_cell.length_a   1.000
_cell.length_b   1.000
_cell.length_c   1.000
_cell.angle_alpha   90.00
_cell.angle_beta   90.00
_cell.angle_gamma   90.00
#
_symmetry.space_group_name_H-M   'P 1'
#
loop_
_entity.id
_entity.type
_entity.pdbx_description
1 polymer ?
#
loop_
_entity_poly.entity_id
_entity_poly.type
_entity_poly.pdbx_seq_one_letter_code
_entity_poly.pdbx_strand_id
1 'polypeptide(L)'
;GDALGVPVEFSSREDREHDPVIGMRAYGTHNQPAGTWSDDSSMTLATLDSIKQKGKIDYKDIMDKFTEWCLYADYTPFQEVFDIGVATSRAIIQYGKGTDPIDCGGKTEWDNGNGSLMRILPVCLYLYNRQKMICTSENESIYLIHNVSALTHAHLRSQIACGIYYFMVK
;
A
#
# COMPACT_ATOMS: atom_id res chain seq x y z
N GLY A 1 -3.48 13.10 -1.11
CA GLY A 1 -3.74 12.87 0.32
C GLY A 1 -2.46 12.74 1.10
N ASP A 2 -1.68 11.69 0.81
CA ASP A 2 -0.46 11.30 1.51
C ASP A 2 0.48 12.51 1.76
N ALA A 3 1.06 13.13 0.75
CA ALA A 3 2.00 14.26 0.90
C ALA A 3 1.41 15.50 1.64
N LEU A 4 0.10 15.63 1.75
CA LEU A 4 -0.55 16.63 2.60
C LEU A 4 -0.61 16.17 4.06
N GLY A 5 -0.74 14.86 4.28
CA GLY A 5 -0.85 14.23 5.59
C GLY A 5 0.49 14.12 6.33
N VAL A 6 1.56 13.78 5.62
CA VAL A 6 2.90 13.53 6.19
C VAL A 6 3.35 14.56 7.23
N PRO A 7 3.24 15.88 7.03
CA PRO A 7 3.71 16.86 8.03
C PRO A 7 2.85 16.94 9.29
N VAL A 8 1.62 16.44 9.26
CA VAL A 8 0.63 16.58 10.34
C VAL A 8 0.16 15.25 10.90
N GLU A 9 0.75 14.16 10.46
CA GLU A 9 0.45 12.82 10.95
C GLU A 9 0.63 12.75 12.47
N PHE A 10 -0.18 11.93 13.14
CA PHE A 10 -0.26 11.82 14.60
C PHE A 10 -0.67 13.09 15.36
N SER A 11 -0.98 14.19 14.67
CA SER A 11 -1.60 15.36 15.32
C SER A 11 -3.03 15.04 15.76
N SER A 12 -3.48 15.63 16.86
CA SER A 12 -4.87 15.48 17.29
C SER A 12 -5.85 16.21 16.34
N ARG A 13 -7.12 15.80 16.37
CA ARG A 13 -8.17 16.52 15.63
C ARG A 13 -8.33 17.96 16.13
N GLU A 14 -8.22 18.16 17.44
CA GLU A 14 -8.30 19.46 18.08
C GLU A 14 -7.20 20.41 17.59
N ASP A 15 -5.95 19.91 17.48
CA ASP A 15 -4.85 20.69 16.89
C ASP A 15 -5.19 21.09 15.44
N ARG A 16 -5.80 20.19 14.67
CA ARG A 16 -6.14 20.46 13.25
C ARG A 16 -7.37 21.36 13.09
N GLU A 17 -8.26 21.43 14.06
CA GLU A 17 -9.34 22.42 14.08
C GLU A 17 -8.80 23.84 14.29
N HIS A 18 -7.77 24.00 15.12
CA HIS A 18 -7.13 25.30 15.36
C HIS A 18 -6.13 25.70 14.27
N ASP A 19 -5.49 24.72 13.64
CA ASP A 19 -4.51 24.92 12.57
C ASP A 19 -4.81 24.00 11.37
N PRO A 20 -5.84 24.28 10.58
CA PRO A 20 -6.25 23.44 9.46
C PRO A 20 -5.20 23.37 8.36
N VAL A 21 -5.12 22.19 7.70
CA VAL A 21 -4.21 21.99 6.57
C VAL A 21 -4.83 22.60 5.31
N ILE A 22 -4.34 23.77 4.92
CA ILE A 22 -4.81 24.50 3.73
C ILE A 22 -3.84 24.43 2.54
N GLY A 23 -2.70 23.74 2.70
CA GLY A 23 -1.69 23.58 1.66
C GLY A 23 -0.54 22.69 2.11
N MET A 24 0.43 22.48 1.21
CA MET A 24 1.62 21.69 1.50
C MET A 24 2.45 22.34 2.60
N ARG A 25 2.81 21.54 3.61
CA ARG A 25 3.67 21.91 4.73
C ARG A 25 4.99 21.14 4.65
N ALA A 26 5.99 21.61 5.38
CA ALA A 26 7.30 20.98 5.49
C ALA A 26 7.67 20.74 6.96
N TYR A 27 8.60 19.83 7.18
CA TYR A 27 9.29 19.59 8.44
C TYR A 27 8.40 19.32 9.66
N GLY A 28 7.20 18.73 9.44
CA GLY A 28 6.30 18.33 10.52
C GLY A 28 6.74 17.02 11.18
N THR A 29 5.81 16.13 11.42
CA THR A 29 6.01 14.87 12.17
C THR A 29 7.21 14.05 11.70
N HIS A 30 7.40 13.92 10.39
CA HIS A 30 8.49 13.12 9.81
C HIS A 30 9.71 13.95 9.38
N ASN A 31 9.74 15.25 9.68
CA ASN A 31 10.83 16.16 9.31
C ASN A 31 11.20 16.12 7.82
N GLN A 32 10.21 16.00 6.94
CA GLN A 32 10.38 15.89 5.49
C GLN A 32 10.08 17.21 4.76
N PRO A 33 10.72 17.50 3.62
CA PRO A 33 10.36 18.64 2.77
C PRO A 33 8.90 18.64 2.34
N ALA A 34 8.36 19.82 2.00
CA ALA A 34 7.01 19.94 1.49
C ALA A 34 6.79 19.10 0.21
N GLY A 35 5.69 18.38 0.15
CA GLY A 35 5.36 17.53 -0.99
C GLY A 35 5.96 16.12 -0.95
N THR A 36 6.71 15.78 0.10
CA THR A 36 7.20 14.40 0.31
C THR A 36 6.05 13.47 0.62
N TRP A 37 6.00 12.35 -0.07
CA TRP A 37 5.06 11.26 0.20
C TRP A 37 5.72 10.12 0.98
N SER A 38 4.90 9.34 1.69
CA SER A 38 5.32 8.24 2.57
C SER A 38 5.32 6.87 1.87
N ASP A 39 5.22 5.80 2.67
CA ASP A 39 5.03 4.43 2.22
C ASP A 39 3.71 4.24 1.44
N ASP A 40 2.65 4.99 1.76
CA ASP A 40 1.38 4.99 1.03
C ASP A 40 1.57 5.13 -0.49
N SER A 41 2.20 6.21 -0.91
CA SER A 41 2.43 6.46 -2.33
C SER A 41 3.55 5.60 -2.90
N SER A 42 4.63 5.36 -2.14
CA SER A 42 5.76 4.55 -2.58
C SER A 42 5.33 3.12 -2.92
N MET A 43 4.58 2.46 -2.05
CA MET A 43 4.08 1.10 -2.28
C MET A 43 2.98 1.07 -3.35
N THR A 44 2.21 2.14 -3.49
CA THR A 44 1.26 2.30 -4.61
C THR A 44 1.99 2.35 -5.94
N LEU A 45 3.07 3.14 -6.05
CA LEU A 45 3.89 3.24 -7.26
C LEU A 45 4.61 1.92 -7.57
N ALA A 46 5.16 1.25 -6.57
CA ALA A 46 5.77 -0.07 -6.72
C ALA A 46 4.78 -1.11 -7.27
N THR A 47 3.55 -1.14 -6.73
CA THR A 47 2.48 -2.02 -7.21
C THR A 47 2.08 -1.71 -8.64
N LEU A 48 1.93 -0.42 -8.97
CA LEU A 48 1.60 0.05 -10.32
C LEU A 48 2.69 -0.33 -11.33
N ASP A 49 3.95 -0.14 -10.97
CA ASP A 49 5.09 -0.45 -11.82
C ASP A 49 5.19 -1.96 -12.10
N SER A 50 4.96 -2.82 -11.09
CA SER A 50 4.87 -4.26 -11.26
C SER A 50 3.78 -4.63 -12.29
N ILE A 51 2.56 -4.13 -12.12
CA ILE A 51 1.46 -4.40 -13.04
C ILE A 51 1.79 -3.92 -14.46
N LYS A 52 2.40 -2.73 -14.58
CA LYS A 52 2.80 -2.18 -15.89
C LYS A 52 3.86 -3.03 -16.59
N GLN A 53 4.87 -3.49 -15.86
CA GLN A 53 5.96 -4.28 -16.44
C GLN A 53 5.54 -5.71 -16.78
N LYS A 54 4.73 -6.35 -15.91
CA LYS A 54 4.31 -7.74 -16.10
C LYS A 54 3.04 -7.90 -16.93
N GLY A 55 2.22 -6.87 -17.08
CA GLY A 55 0.90 -6.96 -17.72
C GLY A 55 -0.11 -7.82 -16.97
N LYS A 56 0.21 -8.20 -15.72
CA LYS A 56 -0.60 -9.04 -14.83
C LYS A 56 -0.29 -8.73 -13.36
N ILE A 57 -1.12 -9.23 -12.44
CA ILE A 57 -0.79 -9.25 -11.02
C ILE A 57 0.23 -10.38 -10.80
N ASP A 58 1.43 -10.01 -10.41
CA ASP A 58 2.54 -10.94 -10.10
C ASP A 58 3.00 -10.69 -8.67
N TYR A 59 2.60 -11.58 -7.76
CA TYR A 59 2.85 -11.43 -6.33
C TYR A 59 4.33 -11.38 -5.97
N LYS A 60 5.14 -12.19 -6.69
CA LYS A 60 6.59 -12.20 -6.48
C LYS A 60 7.21 -10.86 -6.87
N ASP A 61 6.89 -10.36 -8.05
CA ASP A 61 7.43 -9.09 -8.55
C ASP A 61 6.97 -7.89 -7.68
N ILE A 62 5.73 -7.91 -7.18
CA ILE A 62 5.26 -6.89 -6.24
C ILE A 62 6.10 -6.93 -4.95
N MET A 63 6.38 -8.10 -4.39
CA MET A 63 7.20 -8.24 -3.17
C MET A 63 8.68 -7.91 -3.43
N ASP A 64 9.23 -8.24 -4.60
CA ASP A 64 10.56 -7.81 -5.02
C ASP A 64 10.65 -6.28 -5.00
N LYS A 65 9.69 -5.57 -5.60
CA LYS A 65 9.63 -4.10 -5.61
C LYS A 65 9.42 -3.47 -4.23
N PHE A 66 8.65 -4.10 -3.35
CA PHE A 66 8.54 -3.66 -1.95
C PHE A 66 9.86 -3.83 -1.20
N THR A 67 10.62 -4.87 -1.53
CA THR A 67 11.95 -5.10 -0.96
C THR A 67 12.94 -4.05 -1.49
N GLU A 68 12.92 -3.76 -2.79
CA GLU A 68 13.74 -2.71 -3.41
C GLU A 68 13.43 -1.32 -2.81
N TRP A 69 12.15 -1.00 -2.64
CA TRP A 69 11.75 0.20 -1.92
C TRP A 69 12.34 0.25 -0.51
N CYS A 70 12.20 -0.83 0.27
CA CYS A 70 12.66 -0.88 1.66
C CYS A 70 14.18 -0.78 1.80
N LEU A 71 14.95 -1.38 0.86
CA LEU A 71 16.41 -1.48 0.95
C LEU A 71 17.13 -0.33 0.22
N TYR A 72 16.57 0.15 -0.89
CA TYR A 72 17.22 1.10 -1.79
C TYR A 72 16.48 2.42 -1.92
N ALA A 73 15.35 2.57 -1.22
CA ALA A 73 14.49 3.75 -1.27
C ALA A 73 13.92 4.04 -2.67
N ASP A 74 13.74 3.01 -3.50
CA ASP A 74 13.06 3.13 -4.79
C ASP A 74 11.64 3.67 -4.57
N TYR A 75 11.10 4.38 -5.55
CA TYR A 75 9.77 5.01 -5.48
C TYR A 75 9.62 6.10 -4.41
N THR A 76 10.68 6.50 -3.71
CA THR A 76 10.66 7.62 -2.76
C THR A 76 11.05 8.93 -3.45
N PRO A 77 10.59 10.10 -2.97
CA PRO A 77 10.91 11.37 -3.61
C PRO A 77 12.36 11.82 -3.39
N PHE A 78 13.00 11.44 -2.26
CA PHE A 78 14.32 11.90 -1.84
C PHE A 78 15.27 10.78 -1.42
N GLN A 79 15.06 9.55 -1.91
CA GLN A 79 15.91 8.39 -1.59
C GLN A 79 15.96 8.08 -0.07
N GLU A 80 14.87 8.32 0.62
CA GLU A 80 14.72 8.03 2.05
C GLU A 80 13.41 7.28 2.28
N VAL A 81 13.47 6.17 3.03
CA VAL A 81 12.30 5.42 3.50
C VAL A 81 11.98 5.86 4.92
N PHE A 82 10.76 6.27 5.15
CA PHE A 82 10.23 6.57 6.47
C PHE A 82 8.80 6.03 6.60
N ASP A 83 8.28 6.00 7.81
CA ASP A 83 6.91 5.59 8.16
C ASP A 83 6.52 4.16 7.73
N ILE A 84 7.50 3.26 7.63
CA ILE A 84 7.19 1.86 7.33
C ILE A 84 6.44 1.18 8.48
N GLY A 85 5.22 0.71 8.21
CA GLY A 85 4.40 0.00 9.19
C GLY A 85 5.03 -1.33 9.64
N VAL A 86 4.86 -1.67 10.92
CA VAL A 86 5.44 -2.88 11.55
C VAL A 86 5.03 -4.16 10.81
N ALA A 87 3.76 -4.29 10.41
CA ALA A 87 3.27 -5.46 9.68
C ALA A 87 3.91 -5.57 8.29
N THR A 88 4.05 -4.45 7.57
CA THR A 88 4.74 -4.37 6.28
C THR A 88 6.20 -4.78 6.39
N SER A 89 6.93 -4.22 7.36
CA SER A 89 8.34 -4.55 7.62
C SER A 89 8.53 -6.04 7.92
N ARG A 90 7.69 -6.61 8.78
CA ARG A 90 7.72 -8.06 9.08
C ARG A 90 7.50 -8.91 7.85
N ALA A 91 6.53 -8.57 7.00
CA ALA A 91 6.23 -9.32 5.78
C ALA A 91 7.41 -9.30 4.79
N ILE A 92 8.05 -8.14 4.58
CA ILE A 92 9.25 -8.01 3.74
C ILE A 92 10.39 -8.87 4.30
N ILE A 93 10.59 -8.88 5.62
CA ILE A 93 11.60 -9.75 6.26
C ILE A 93 11.27 -11.24 6.05
N GLN A 94 10.00 -11.65 6.16
CA GLN A 94 9.61 -13.05 5.91
C GLN A 94 9.84 -13.45 4.44
N TYR A 95 9.50 -12.55 3.52
CA TYR A 95 9.78 -12.74 2.09
C TYR A 95 11.28 -12.93 1.82
N GLY A 96 12.14 -12.08 2.41
CA GLY A 96 13.59 -12.20 2.31
C GLY A 96 14.17 -13.51 2.89
N LYS A 97 13.42 -14.20 3.76
CA LYS A 97 13.76 -15.54 4.27
C LYS A 97 13.27 -16.68 3.37
N GLY A 98 12.62 -16.37 2.25
CA GLY A 98 12.13 -17.34 1.27
C GLY A 98 10.70 -17.82 1.51
N THR A 99 9.90 -17.14 2.35
CA THR A 99 8.48 -17.42 2.50
C THR A 99 7.74 -17.07 1.20
N ASP A 100 6.74 -17.87 0.81
CA ASP A 100 5.90 -17.57 -0.35
C ASP A 100 5.24 -16.18 -0.19
N PRO A 101 5.18 -15.35 -1.24
CA PRO A 101 4.62 -14.01 -1.18
C PRO A 101 3.27 -13.89 -0.45
N ILE A 102 2.32 -14.78 -0.75
CA ILE A 102 0.97 -14.74 -0.18
C ILE A 102 0.90 -15.21 1.29
N ASP A 103 1.97 -15.78 1.80
CA ASP A 103 2.08 -16.24 3.19
C ASP A 103 2.93 -15.30 4.07
N CYS A 104 3.45 -14.20 3.53
CA CYS A 104 4.29 -13.26 4.26
C CYS A 104 3.49 -12.38 5.24
N GLY A 105 2.24 -12.05 4.91
CA GLY A 105 1.42 -11.17 5.74
C GLY A 105 0.95 -11.81 7.03
N GLY A 106 0.93 -11.03 8.11
CA GLY A 106 0.42 -11.46 9.41
C GLY A 106 -1.07 -11.72 9.40
N LYS A 107 -1.52 -12.69 10.21
CA LYS A 107 -2.91 -13.20 10.26
C LYS A 107 -3.59 -12.92 11.61
N THR A 108 -2.89 -12.35 12.58
CA THR A 108 -3.44 -12.08 13.93
C THR A 108 -4.30 -10.82 13.94
N GLU A 109 -5.07 -10.62 14.99
CA GLU A 109 -5.86 -9.40 15.16
C GLU A 109 -5.02 -8.11 15.25
N TRP A 110 -3.74 -8.23 15.58
CA TRP A 110 -2.78 -7.11 15.61
C TRP A 110 -2.20 -6.78 14.23
N ASP A 111 -2.46 -7.62 13.22
CA ASP A 111 -1.96 -7.47 11.85
C ASP A 111 -3.05 -6.92 10.89
N ASN A 112 -4.11 -6.28 11.43
CA ASN A 112 -5.25 -5.79 10.65
C ASN A 112 -5.19 -4.28 10.35
N GLY A 113 -4.00 -3.71 10.26
CA GLY A 113 -3.79 -2.32 9.88
C GLY A 113 -4.21 -2.01 8.43
N ASN A 114 -4.13 -0.73 8.06
CA ASN A 114 -4.52 -0.23 6.72
C ASN A 114 -3.42 -0.35 5.65
N GLY A 115 -2.24 -0.86 5.98
CA GLY A 115 -1.07 -0.85 5.08
C GLY A 115 -1.22 -1.64 3.77
N SER A 116 -2.24 -2.50 3.63
CA SER A 116 -2.60 -3.07 2.33
C SER A 116 -3.65 -2.22 1.59
N LEU A 117 -4.57 -1.58 2.34
CA LEU A 117 -5.64 -0.76 1.78
C LEU A 117 -5.09 0.49 1.08
N MET A 118 -4.10 1.16 1.69
CA MET A 118 -3.50 2.38 1.16
C MET A 118 -2.93 2.22 -0.26
N ARG A 119 -2.43 1.03 -0.60
CA ARG A 119 -1.72 0.73 -1.85
C ARG A 119 -2.51 -0.13 -2.86
N ILE A 120 -3.78 -0.49 -2.57
CA ILE A 120 -4.53 -1.45 -3.40
C ILE A 120 -5.12 -0.84 -4.68
N LEU A 121 -5.20 0.49 -4.79
CA LEU A 121 -5.86 1.17 -5.91
C LEU A 121 -5.38 0.73 -7.31
N PRO A 122 -4.09 0.58 -7.60
CA PRO A 122 -3.64 0.11 -8.92
C PRO A 122 -4.20 -1.27 -9.30
N VAL A 123 -4.32 -2.17 -8.32
CA VAL A 123 -4.90 -3.50 -8.52
C VAL A 123 -6.39 -3.39 -8.85
N CYS A 124 -7.13 -2.56 -8.11
CA CYS A 124 -8.55 -2.33 -8.35
C CYS A 124 -8.81 -1.78 -9.76
N LEU A 125 -8.06 -0.78 -10.19
CA LEU A 125 -8.17 -0.19 -11.52
C LEU A 125 -7.81 -1.18 -12.63
N TYR A 126 -6.75 -1.96 -12.44
CA TYR A 126 -6.35 -3.00 -13.39
C TYR A 126 -7.44 -4.05 -13.56
N LEU A 127 -7.98 -4.58 -12.46
CA LEU A 127 -9.04 -5.60 -12.50
C LEU A 127 -10.36 -5.07 -13.05
N TYR A 128 -10.73 -3.84 -12.73
CA TYR A 128 -11.91 -3.19 -13.29
C TYR A 128 -11.83 -3.07 -14.83
N ASN A 129 -10.68 -2.63 -15.35
CA ASN A 129 -10.46 -2.54 -16.79
C ASN A 129 -10.43 -3.94 -17.43
N ARG A 130 -9.80 -4.92 -16.79
CA ARG A 130 -9.74 -6.30 -17.27
C ARG A 130 -11.13 -6.95 -17.34
N GLN A 131 -11.99 -6.73 -16.35
CA GLN A 131 -13.37 -7.20 -16.37
C GLN A 131 -14.14 -6.71 -17.58
N LYS A 132 -13.95 -5.44 -17.96
CA LYS A 132 -14.58 -4.85 -19.14
C LYS A 132 -14.12 -5.49 -20.45
N MET A 133 -12.87 -5.96 -20.52
CA MET A 133 -12.25 -6.48 -21.73
C MET A 133 -12.38 -8.00 -21.89
N ILE A 134 -12.34 -8.80 -20.81
CA ILE A 134 -12.12 -10.25 -20.86
C ILE A 134 -13.16 -11.05 -20.03
N CYS A 135 -14.24 -10.45 -19.55
CA CYS A 135 -15.27 -11.13 -18.73
C CYS A 135 -14.70 -11.92 -17.52
N THR A 136 -13.68 -11.41 -16.84
CA THR A 136 -13.20 -11.99 -15.58
C THR A 136 -14.33 -11.99 -14.55
N SER A 137 -14.51 -13.07 -13.82
CA SER A 137 -15.55 -13.13 -12.81
C SER A 137 -15.25 -12.19 -11.64
N GLU A 138 -16.31 -11.70 -10.99
CA GLU A 138 -16.17 -10.84 -9.80
C GLU A 138 -15.46 -11.57 -8.65
N ASN A 139 -15.77 -12.85 -8.46
CA ASN A 139 -15.13 -13.70 -7.44
C ASN A 139 -13.62 -13.83 -7.69
N GLU A 140 -13.20 -13.97 -8.94
CA GLU A 140 -11.77 -14.02 -9.28
C GLU A 140 -11.07 -12.70 -8.95
N SER A 141 -11.70 -11.57 -9.24
CA SER A 141 -11.17 -10.25 -8.90
C SER A 141 -11.01 -10.06 -7.40
N ILE A 142 -12.00 -10.46 -6.61
CA ILE A 142 -11.94 -10.40 -5.14
C ILE A 142 -10.82 -11.30 -4.60
N TYR A 143 -10.70 -12.51 -5.12
CA TYR A 143 -9.63 -13.43 -4.73
C TYR A 143 -8.23 -12.82 -4.97
N LEU A 144 -8.01 -12.22 -6.14
CA LEU A 144 -6.75 -11.55 -6.46
C LEU A 144 -6.46 -10.35 -5.53
N ILE A 145 -7.48 -9.56 -5.20
CA ILE A 145 -7.37 -8.43 -4.26
C ILE A 145 -6.99 -8.92 -2.87
N HIS A 146 -7.65 -9.98 -2.37
CA HIS A 146 -7.35 -10.57 -1.08
C HIS A 146 -5.90 -11.09 -1.03
N ASN A 147 -5.42 -11.74 -2.09
CA ASN A 147 -4.04 -12.21 -2.16
C ASN A 147 -3.02 -11.05 -2.19
N VAL A 148 -3.31 -9.96 -2.91
CA VAL A 148 -2.43 -8.77 -2.88
C VAL A 148 -2.43 -8.11 -1.50
N SER A 149 -3.56 -8.09 -0.79
CA SER A 149 -3.57 -7.68 0.62
C SER A 149 -2.68 -8.58 1.48
N ALA A 150 -2.78 -9.90 1.27
CA ALA A 150 -2.06 -10.92 2.05
C ALA A 150 -0.54 -10.85 1.90
N LEU A 151 -0.01 -10.18 0.88
CA LEU A 151 1.43 -9.94 0.76
C LEU A 151 2.04 -9.29 2.01
N THR A 152 1.27 -8.44 2.70
CA THR A 152 1.70 -7.76 3.94
C THR A 152 0.69 -7.85 5.08
N HIS A 153 -0.62 -7.97 4.77
CA HIS A 153 -1.71 -7.97 5.73
C HIS A 153 -2.71 -9.08 5.36
N ALA A 154 -2.51 -10.28 5.89
CA ALA A 154 -3.34 -11.44 5.60
C ALA A 154 -4.50 -11.63 6.60
N HIS A 155 -4.71 -10.72 7.55
CA HIS A 155 -5.88 -10.74 8.40
C HIS A 155 -7.14 -10.45 7.60
N LEU A 156 -8.22 -11.18 7.88
CA LEU A 156 -9.47 -11.14 7.09
C LEU A 156 -10.08 -9.73 6.99
N ARG A 157 -10.00 -8.92 8.05
CA ARG A 157 -10.49 -7.52 8.01
C ARG A 157 -9.77 -6.69 6.96
N SER A 158 -8.44 -6.81 6.84
CA SER A 158 -7.67 -6.07 5.84
C SER A 158 -8.02 -6.52 4.43
N GLN A 159 -8.17 -7.81 4.20
CA GLN A 159 -8.60 -8.37 2.91
C GLN A 159 -10.01 -7.89 2.52
N ILE A 160 -10.97 -7.96 3.46
CA ILE A 160 -12.35 -7.48 3.24
C ILE A 160 -12.35 -5.96 2.95
N ALA A 161 -11.57 -5.17 3.69
CA ALA A 161 -11.47 -3.72 3.43
C ALA A 161 -10.99 -3.43 2.00
N CYS A 162 -9.99 -4.15 1.52
CA CYS A 162 -9.52 -4.05 0.14
C CYS A 162 -10.60 -4.48 -0.88
N GLY A 163 -11.36 -5.52 -0.58
CA GLY A 163 -12.50 -5.97 -1.39
C GLY A 163 -13.62 -4.91 -1.47
N ILE A 164 -13.97 -4.30 -0.33
CA ILE A 164 -14.96 -3.20 -0.28
C ILE A 164 -14.46 -2.02 -1.11
N TYR A 165 -13.18 -1.64 -0.97
CA TYR A 165 -12.59 -0.57 -1.75
C TYR A 165 -12.68 -0.80 -3.26
N TYR A 166 -12.50 -2.04 -3.71
CA TYR A 166 -12.69 -2.39 -5.12
C TYR A 166 -14.11 -2.09 -5.62
N PHE A 167 -15.14 -2.42 -4.83
CA PHE A 167 -16.53 -2.09 -5.20
C PHE A 167 -16.82 -0.59 -5.19
N MET A 168 -16.11 0.19 -4.39
CA MET A 168 -16.24 1.66 -4.40
C MET A 168 -15.58 2.30 -5.64
N VAL A 169 -14.56 1.67 -6.21
CA VAL A 169 -13.83 2.14 -7.39
C VAL A 169 -14.52 1.70 -8.70
N LYS A 170 -15.30 0.62 -8.66
CA LYS A 170 -16.03 0.05 -9.78
C LYS A 170 -17.23 0.91 -10.18
#